data_07f7e93d1b72d0d99fc271d6589fd64f
#
_entry.id   07f7e93d1b72d0d99fc271d6589fd64f
#
_cell.length_a   1.000
_cell.length_b   1.000
_cell.length_c   1.000
_cell.angle_alpha   90.00
_cell.angle_beta   90.00
_cell.angle_gamma   90.00
#
_symmetry.space_group_name_H-M   'P 1'
#
loop_
_entity.id
_entity.type
_entity.pdbx_description
1 polymer ?
#
loop_
_entity_poly.entity_id
_entity_poly.type
_entity_poly.pdbx_seq_one_letter_code
_entity_poly.pdbx_strand_id
1 'polypeptide(L)'
;FTANIEANTVNNIAPAMGGRIRTISVDVGSKVAKGQTLVTMDATNYSQQAIQLENLKQDYERFKELYEVGGVSKQQLDQMKVQLDVAQTALSNLGENTKLVSPISGVVTARNFDAGDMAAGAPILTIENINPVKVIINVSETYYNTIYKGMTVDVNADALPGEVFEGKVSLIHPTINSMSHTFPVEIEVRNNDQRLRPGMFSRVTINFGAHD
;
A
#
# COMPACT_ATOMS: atom_id res chain seq x y z
N PHE A 1 6.55 -3.02 29.44
CA PHE A 1 6.83 -3.78 28.22
C PHE A 1 7.78 -2.97 27.33
N THR A 2 8.64 -3.66 26.57
CA THR A 2 9.55 -3.04 25.62
C THR A 2 9.25 -3.57 24.22
N ALA A 3 9.28 -2.67 23.23
CA ALA A 3 9.02 -3.01 21.83
C ALA A 3 9.59 -1.95 20.89
N ASN A 4 9.65 -2.27 19.62
CA ASN A 4 9.98 -1.29 18.58
C ASN A 4 8.72 -0.58 18.10
N ILE A 5 8.89 0.68 17.75
CA ILE A 5 7.88 1.45 17.02
C ILE A 5 7.89 0.97 15.56
N GLU A 6 6.72 0.69 15.02
CA GLU A 6 6.53 0.25 13.64
C GLU A 6 5.64 1.23 12.88
N ALA A 7 5.77 1.25 11.56
CA ALA A 7 4.80 1.92 10.72
C ALA A 7 3.43 1.22 10.85
N ASN A 8 2.36 2.00 10.78
CA ASN A 8 1.00 1.41 10.78
C ASN A 8 0.78 0.52 9.56
N THR A 9 1.24 0.97 8.41
CA THR A 9 1.18 0.21 7.15
C THR A 9 2.45 0.44 6.35
N VAL A 10 2.96 -0.62 5.73
CA VAL A 10 4.11 -0.58 4.82
C VAL A 10 3.65 -1.07 3.45
N ASN A 11 3.91 -0.29 2.41
CA ASN A 11 3.65 -0.66 1.02
C ASN A 11 4.91 -0.58 0.18
N ASN A 12 5.20 -1.67 -0.49
CA ASN A 12 6.25 -1.75 -1.48
C ASN A 12 5.67 -1.47 -2.87
N ILE A 13 6.18 -0.44 -3.53
CA ILE A 13 5.74 -0.03 -4.86
C ILE A 13 6.64 -0.72 -5.88
N ALA A 14 6.07 -1.67 -6.59
CA ALA A 14 6.75 -2.44 -7.63
C ALA A 14 5.86 -2.50 -8.88
N PRO A 15 6.45 -2.54 -10.08
CA PRO A 15 5.68 -2.79 -11.30
C PRO A 15 5.23 -4.25 -11.34
N ALA A 16 4.01 -4.49 -11.79
CA ALA A 16 3.49 -5.85 -12.00
C ALA A 16 4.21 -6.57 -13.14
N MET A 17 4.69 -5.82 -14.13
CA MET A 17 5.48 -6.31 -15.25
C MET A 17 6.80 -5.55 -15.31
N GLY A 18 7.87 -6.25 -15.62
CA GLY A 18 9.20 -5.64 -15.79
C GLY A 18 9.20 -4.55 -16.87
N GLY A 19 9.96 -3.50 -16.63
CA GLY A 19 10.08 -2.38 -17.55
C GLY A 19 11.17 -1.40 -17.13
N ARG A 20 11.48 -0.47 -18.04
CA ARG A 20 12.40 0.63 -17.74
C ARG A 20 11.70 1.74 -17.00
N ILE A 21 12.30 2.24 -15.95
CA ILE A 21 11.83 3.40 -15.21
C ILE A 21 12.14 4.66 -16.03
N ARG A 22 11.10 5.44 -16.32
CA ARG A 22 11.26 6.71 -17.03
C ARG A 22 11.57 7.85 -16.05
N THR A 23 10.75 8.00 -15.01
CA THR A 23 10.91 9.03 -13.98
C THR A 23 10.48 8.53 -12.62
N ILE A 24 11.12 9.04 -11.58
CA ILE A 24 10.72 8.90 -10.18
C ILE A 24 10.49 10.32 -9.65
N SER A 25 9.27 10.61 -9.20
CA SER A 25 8.84 11.97 -8.83
C SER A 25 9.13 12.32 -7.37
N VAL A 26 9.58 11.35 -6.57
CA VAL A 26 9.76 11.48 -5.13
C VAL A 26 11.10 10.89 -4.70
N ASP A 27 11.57 11.29 -3.53
CA ASP A 27 12.79 10.76 -2.92
C ASP A 27 12.53 10.31 -1.49
N VAL A 28 13.52 9.65 -0.87
CA VAL A 28 13.47 9.26 0.55
C VAL A 28 13.18 10.48 1.41
N GLY A 29 12.21 10.35 2.33
CA GLY A 29 11.72 11.42 3.17
C GLY A 29 10.58 12.25 2.58
N SER A 30 10.23 12.08 1.30
CA SER A 30 9.09 12.78 0.68
C SER A 30 7.77 12.29 1.28
N LYS A 31 6.87 13.25 1.56
CA LYS A 31 5.48 12.94 1.93
C LYS A 31 4.67 12.70 0.66
N VAL A 32 3.87 11.67 0.68
CA VAL A 32 3.02 11.27 -0.46
C VAL A 32 1.57 11.11 -0.03
N ALA A 33 0.65 11.45 -0.91
CA ALA A 33 -0.77 11.24 -0.72
C ALA A 33 -1.22 9.96 -1.42
N LYS A 34 -2.27 9.33 -0.91
CA LYS A 34 -2.94 8.21 -1.59
C LYS A 34 -3.38 8.64 -3.00
N GLY A 35 -3.06 7.81 -4.00
CA GLY A 35 -3.36 8.06 -5.42
C GLY A 35 -2.34 8.96 -6.14
N GLN A 36 -1.34 9.50 -5.44
CA GLN A 36 -0.27 10.28 -6.06
C GLN A 36 0.60 9.39 -6.94
N THR A 37 0.88 9.84 -8.17
CA THR A 37 1.83 9.16 -9.07
C THR A 37 3.26 9.34 -8.55
N LEU A 38 3.95 8.24 -8.38
CA LEU A 38 5.30 8.19 -7.81
C LEU A 38 6.36 7.86 -8.83
N VAL A 39 6.05 6.90 -9.71
CA VAL A 39 6.96 6.38 -10.73
C VAL A 39 6.21 6.30 -12.05
N THR A 40 6.89 6.73 -13.11
CA THR A 40 6.41 6.54 -14.48
C THR A 40 7.36 5.57 -15.19
N MET A 41 6.80 4.49 -15.73
CA MET A 41 7.51 3.50 -16.52
C MET A 41 7.54 3.90 -17.99
N ASP A 42 8.36 3.24 -18.78
CA ASP A 42 8.36 3.40 -20.25
C ASP A 42 6.98 3.01 -20.81
N ALA A 43 6.39 3.90 -21.61
CA ALA A 43 5.04 3.76 -22.13
C ALA A 43 5.00 3.35 -23.61
N THR A 44 6.11 2.91 -24.21
CA THR A 44 6.18 2.58 -25.65
C THR A 44 5.16 1.51 -26.02
N ASN A 45 5.10 0.40 -25.26
CA ASN A 45 4.14 -0.67 -25.49
C ASN A 45 2.70 -0.21 -25.27
N TYR A 46 2.46 0.63 -24.28
CA TYR A 46 1.14 1.22 -24.02
C TYR A 46 0.68 2.05 -25.22
N SER A 47 1.54 2.90 -25.77
CA SER A 47 1.22 3.76 -26.90
C SER A 47 0.90 2.94 -28.15
N GLN A 48 1.65 1.87 -28.41
CA GLN A 48 1.37 0.95 -29.53
C GLN A 48 0.01 0.27 -29.39
N GLN A 49 -0.30 -0.25 -28.20
CA GLN A 49 -1.59 -0.90 -27.92
C GLN A 49 -2.75 0.10 -27.97
N ALA A 50 -2.54 1.36 -27.57
CA ALA A 50 -3.55 2.40 -27.67
C ALA A 50 -3.93 2.70 -29.12
N ILE A 51 -2.96 2.73 -30.05
CA ILE A 51 -3.21 2.90 -31.49
C ILE A 51 -4.00 1.71 -32.05
N GLN A 52 -3.63 0.48 -31.66
CA GLN A 52 -4.35 -0.72 -32.10
C GLN A 52 -5.79 -0.73 -31.58
N LEU A 53 -6.02 -0.34 -30.33
CA LEU A 53 -7.37 -0.22 -29.76
C LEU A 53 -8.22 0.79 -30.52
N GLU A 54 -7.64 1.94 -30.88
CA GLU A 54 -8.37 2.97 -31.65
C GLU A 54 -8.79 2.46 -33.02
N ASN A 55 -7.92 1.72 -33.72
CA ASN A 55 -8.28 1.07 -34.98
C ASN A 55 -9.41 0.05 -34.81
N LEU A 56 -9.35 -0.79 -33.75
CA LEU A 56 -10.42 -1.76 -33.46
C LEU A 56 -11.75 -1.09 -33.11
N LYS A 57 -11.73 0.06 -32.45
CA LYS A 57 -12.95 0.86 -32.20
C LYS A 57 -13.59 1.35 -33.50
N GLN A 58 -12.77 1.88 -34.40
CA GLN A 58 -13.27 2.33 -35.72
C GLN A 58 -13.85 1.18 -36.53
N ASP A 59 -13.18 0.03 -36.53
CA ASP A 59 -13.67 -1.17 -37.23
C ASP A 59 -14.97 -1.68 -36.60
N TYR A 60 -15.09 -1.69 -35.27
CA TYR A 60 -16.33 -2.05 -34.59
C TYR A 60 -17.50 -1.13 -34.97
N GLU A 61 -17.28 0.20 -34.99
CA GLU A 61 -18.33 1.14 -35.41
C GLU A 61 -18.76 0.91 -36.86
N ARG A 62 -17.82 0.64 -37.78
CA ARG A 62 -18.15 0.27 -39.18
C ARG A 62 -18.95 -1.01 -39.26
N PHE A 63 -18.60 -2.04 -38.50
CA PHE A 63 -19.35 -3.31 -38.44
C PHE A 63 -20.74 -3.12 -37.85
N LYS A 64 -20.90 -2.23 -36.90
CA LYS A 64 -22.19 -1.86 -36.33
C LYS A 64 -23.10 -1.18 -37.35
N GLU A 65 -22.57 -0.22 -38.09
CA GLU A 65 -23.31 0.44 -39.19
C GLU A 65 -23.71 -0.56 -40.29
N LEU A 66 -22.79 -1.47 -40.66
CA LEU A 66 -23.08 -2.54 -41.64
C LEU A 66 -24.14 -3.51 -41.14
N TYR A 67 -24.15 -3.83 -39.84
CA TYR A 67 -25.16 -4.69 -39.25
C TYR A 67 -26.56 -4.08 -39.31
N GLU A 68 -26.69 -2.76 -39.08
CA GLU A 68 -27.97 -2.03 -39.15
C GLU A 68 -28.62 -2.10 -40.53
N VAL A 69 -27.81 -2.19 -41.59
CA VAL A 69 -28.27 -2.32 -42.96
C VAL A 69 -28.24 -3.76 -43.50
N GLY A 70 -27.98 -4.76 -42.61
CA GLY A 70 -27.97 -6.17 -43.00
C GLY A 70 -26.72 -6.65 -43.75
N GLY A 71 -25.64 -5.83 -43.78
CA GLY A 71 -24.40 -6.12 -44.50
C GLY A 71 -23.48 -7.13 -43.82
N VAL A 72 -23.66 -7.37 -42.50
CA VAL A 72 -22.91 -8.36 -41.72
C VAL A 72 -23.85 -9.11 -40.76
N SER A 73 -23.47 -10.32 -40.35
CA SER A 73 -24.22 -11.11 -39.38
C SER A 73 -24.01 -10.63 -37.94
N LYS A 74 -24.97 -10.92 -37.06
CA LYS A 74 -24.82 -10.67 -35.64
C LYS A 74 -23.58 -11.35 -35.05
N GLN A 75 -23.28 -12.56 -35.51
CA GLN A 75 -22.08 -13.29 -35.06
C GLN A 75 -20.79 -12.55 -35.38
N GLN A 76 -20.71 -11.93 -36.57
CA GLN A 76 -19.54 -11.15 -36.97
C GLN A 76 -19.40 -9.90 -36.14
N LEU A 77 -20.49 -9.20 -35.84
CA LEU A 77 -20.50 -8.04 -34.95
C LEU A 77 -20.07 -8.41 -33.52
N ASP A 78 -20.61 -9.51 -32.97
CA ASP A 78 -20.29 -10.00 -31.64
C ASP A 78 -18.80 -10.41 -31.53
N GLN A 79 -18.24 -11.04 -32.56
CA GLN A 79 -16.81 -11.37 -32.63
C GLN A 79 -15.93 -10.10 -32.61
N MET A 80 -16.31 -9.06 -33.34
CA MET A 80 -15.58 -7.79 -33.35
C MET A 80 -15.64 -7.11 -31.98
N LYS A 81 -16.81 -7.17 -31.32
CA LYS A 81 -16.96 -6.66 -29.96
C LYS A 81 -16.05 -7.35 -28.94
N VAL A 82 -15.96 -8.68 -29.00
CA VAL A 82 -15.06 -9.47 -28.12
C VAL A 82 -13.61 -9.05 -28.36
N GLN A 83 -13.17 -8.86 -29.60
CA GLN A 83 -11.82 -8.41 -29.91
C GLN A 83 -11.54 -7.01 -29.31
N LEU A 84 -12.52 -6.10 -29.42
CA LEU A 84 -12.44 -4.77 -28.83
C LEU A 84 -12.33 -4.81 -27.31
N ASP A 85 -13.17 -5.60 -26.65
CA ASP A 85 -13.20 -5.74 -25.20
C ASP A 85 -11.89 -6.33 -24.67
N VAL A 86 -11.33 -7.35 -25.35
CA VAL A 86 -10.03 -7.94 -25.01
C VAL A 86 -8.90 -6.91 -25.13
N ALA A 87 -8.86 -6.16 -26.26
CA ALA A 87 -7.83 -5.15 -26.47
C ALA A 87 -7.94 -4.00 -25.46
N GLN A 88 -9.15 -3.62 -25.07
CA GLN A 88 -9.38 -2.60 -24.06
C GLN A 88 -8.90 -3.04 -22.66
N THR A 89 -9.17 -4.29 -22.29
CA THR A 89 -8.68 -4.86 -21.03
C THR A 89 -7.17 -4.95 -21.00
N ALA A 90 -6.55 -5.39 -22.11
CA ALA A 90 -5.09 -5.44 -22.23
C ALA A 90 -4.45 -4.05 -22.07
N LEU A 91 -5.03 -3.02 -22.69
CA LEU A 91 -4.55 -1.65 -22.57
C LEU A 91 -4.69 -1.10 -21.14
N SER A 92 -5.81 -1.40 -20.46
CA SER A 92 -6.02 -1.00 -19.07
C SER A 92 -4.93 -1.57 -18.15
N ASN A 93 -4.63 -2.87 -18.28
CA ASN A 93 -3.59 -3.55 -17.50
C ASN A 93 -2.19 -2.95 -17.76
N LEU A 94 -1.89 -2.60 -19.02
CA LEU A 94 -0.64 -1.90 -19.35
C LEU A 94 -0.60 -0.50 -18.74
N GLY A 95 -1.73 0.20 -18.71
CA GLY A 95 -1.84 1.54 -18.14
C GLY A 95 -1.53 1.55 -16.64
N GLU A 96 -2.04 0.59 -15.89
CA GLU A 96 -1.75 0.43 -14.46
C GLU A 96 -0.26 0.18 -14.21
N ASN A 97 0.41 -0.55 -15.12
CA ASN A 97 1.85 -0.82 -15.02
C ASN A 97 2.72 0.36 -15.48
N THR A 98 2.16 1.34 -16.19
CA THR A 98 2.90 2.51 -16.71
C THR A 98 3.03 3.62 -15.68
N LYS A 99 2.04 3.75 -14.78
CA LYS A 99 2.04 4.76 -13.70
C LYS A 99 1.83 4.08 -12.37
N LEU A 100 2.87 4.04 -11.56
CA LEU A 100 2.78 3.49 -10.21
C LEU A 100 2.37 4.60 -9.26
N VAL A 101 1.23 4.38 -8.60
CA VAL A 101 0.64 5.33 -7.65
C VAL A 101 0.77 4.83 -6.22
N SER A 102 0.74 5.75 -5.26
CA SER A 102 0.74 5.38 -3.85
C SER A 102 -0.63 4.85 -3.42
N PRO A 103 -0.72 3.64 -2.87
CA PRO A 103 -1.97 3.10 -2.33
C PRO A 103 -2.37 3.71 -0.98
N ILE A 104 -1.42 4.36 -0.30
CA ILE A 104 -1.59 4.97 1.03
C ILE A 104 -1.02 6.39 1.05
N SER A 105 -1.46 7.19 2.02
CA SER A 105 -0.75 8.41 2.41
C SER A 105 0.35 8.05 3.40
N GLY A 106 1.55 8.59 3.21
CA GLY A 106 2.68 8.26 4.06
C GLY A 106 3.96 8.98 3.66
N VAL A 107 5.08 8.38 4.02
CA VAL A 107 6.44 8.89 3.75
C VAL A 107 7.22 7.81 2.98
N VAL A 108 8.03 8.25 2.02
CA VAL A 108 8.96 7.36 1.30
C VAL A 108 10.12 7.03 2.22
N THR A 109 10.33 5.76 2.55
CA THR A 109 11.39 5.30 3.45
C THR A 109 12.53 4.60 2.74
N ALA A 110 12.31 4.08 1.53
CA ALA A 110 13.36 3.49 0.71
C ALA A 110 13.14 3.79 -0.77
N ARG A 111 14.25 3.93 -1.48
CA ARG A 111 14.32 4.05 -2.94
C ARG A 111 15.45 3.14 -3.42
N ASN A 112 15.12 2.11 -4.20
CA ASN A 112 16.03 1.05 -4.58
C ASN A 112 16.50 1.14 -6.04
N PHE A 113 15.90 2.04 -6.84
CA PHE A 113 16.18 2.21 -8.26
C PHE A 113 16.24 3.68 -8.64
N ASP A 114 16.92 3.96 -9.74
CA ASP A 114 16.98 5.27 -10.35
C ASP A 114 16.24 5.35 -11.70
N ALA A 115 16.00 6.57 -12.17
CA ALA A 115 15.43 6.78 -13.49
C ALA A 115 16.41 6.23 -14.56
N GLY A 116 15.87 5.43 -15.48
CA GLY A 116 16.65 4.72 -16.49
C GLY A 116 16.92 3.25 -16.18
N ASP A 117 16.79 2.83 -14.93
CA ASP A 117 16.98 1.44 -14.53
C ASP A 117 15.86 0.52 -15.04
N MET A 118 16.17 -0.77 -15.13
CA MET A 118 15.21 -1.82 -15.40
C MET A 118 14.70 -2.43 -14.10
N ALA A 119 13.42 -2.25 -13.84
CA ALA A 119 12.74 -2.90 -12.71
C ALA A 119 12.00 -4.14 -13.18
N ALA A 120 12.25 -5.27 -12.53
CA ALA A 120 11.66 -6.57 -12.86
C ALA A 120 10.92 -7.17 -11.66
N GLY A 121 9.86 -6.45 -11.20
CA GLY A 121 9.04 -6.91 -10.08
C GLY A 121 9.62 -6.63 -8.68
N ALA A 122 10.86 -6.14 -8.58
CA ALA A 122 11.43 -5.72 -7.30
C ALA A 122 10.85 -4.35 -6.87
N PRO A 123 10.70 -4.09 -5.56
CA PRO A 123 10.22 -2.81 -5.06
C PRO A 123 11.12 -1.65 -5.48
N ILE A 124 10.55 -0.66 -6.15
CA ILE A 124 11.23 0.59 -6.53
C ILE A 124 11.27 1.54 -5.34
N LEU A 125 10.14 1.69 -4.66
CA LEU A 125 9.96 2.54 -3.49
C LEU A 125 9.29 1.76 -2.37
N THR A 126 9.58 2.13 -1.13
CA THR A 126 8.83 1.71 0.04
C THR A 126 8.16 2.92 0.66
N ILE A 127 6.86 2.82 0.93
CA ILE A 127 6.06 3.88 1.54
C ILE A 127 5.51 3.37 2.85
N GLU A 128 5.67 4.16 3.89
CA GLU A 128 5.20 3.85 5.22
C GLU A 128 4.21 4.88 5.71
N ASN A 129 3.09 4.41 6.24
CA ASN A 129 2.19 5.26 7.00
C ASN A 129 2.70 5.31 8.44
N ILE A 130 3.19 6.48 8.84
CA ILE A 130 3.76 6.74 10.16
C ILE A 130 2.87 7.62 11.04
N ASN A 131 1.62 7.83 10.66
CA ASN A 131 0.62 8.53 11.47
C ASN A 131 -0.77 7.89 11.30
N PRO A 132 -1.20 7.12 12.32
CA PRO A 132 -0.49 6.77 13.55
C PRO A 132 0.70 5.85 13.32
N VAL A 133 1.61 5.75 14.28
CA VAL A 133 2.56 4.66 14.39
C VAL A 133 1.96 3.55 15.25
N LYS A 134 2.53 2.36 15.18
CA LYS A 134 2.07 1.22 15.95
C LYS A 134 3.22 0.64 16.79
N VAL A 135 2.87 0.12 17.96
CA VAL A 135 3.78 -0.63 18.84
C VAL A 135 3.13 -1.97 19.13
N ILE A 136 3.86 -3.06 18.95
CA ILE A 136 3.37 -4.41 19.25
C ILE A 136 4.10 -4.91 20.49
N ILE A 137 3.35 -5.17 21.54
CA ILE A 137 3.87 -5.75 22.78
C ILE A 137 3.35 -7.16 22.99
N ASN A 138 4.12 -7.99 23.66
CA ASN A 138 3.69 -9.32 24.08
C ASN A 138 3.26 -9.28 25.54
N VAL A 139 2.00 -9.53 25.82
CA VAL A 139 1.39 -9.47 27.14
C VAL A 139 1.15 -10.90 27.65
N SER A 140 1.44 -11.16 28.96
CA SER A 140 1.19 -12.46 29.57
C SER A 140 -0.31 -12.80 29.54
N GLU A 141 -0.63 -14.09 29.31
CA GLU A 141 -1.99 -14.61 29.31
C GLU A 141 -2.77 -14.30 30.58
N THR A 142 -2.07 -14.10 31.72
CA THR A 142 -2.70 -13.73 33.00
C THR A 142 -3.47 -12.44 32.96
N TYR A 143 -3.11 -11.50 32.03
CA TYR A 143 -3.78 -10.21 31.83
C TYR A 143 -4.82 -10.22 30.72
N TYR A 144 -5.13 -11.37 30.11
CA TYR A 144 -6.04 -11.45 28.97
C TYR A 144 -7.42 -10.85 29.26
N ASN A 145 -7.97 -11.08 30.46
CA ASN A 145 -9.27 -10.54 30.86
C ASN A 145 -9.23 -9.08 31.35
N THR A 146 -8.04 -8.51 31.53
CA THR A 146 -7.86 -7.16 32.07
C THR A 146 -7.62 -6.15 30.97
N ILE A 147 -6.99 -6.57 29.86
CA ILE A 147 -6.72 -5.70 28.71
C ILE A 147 -7.90 -5.69 27.76
N TYR A 148 -8.26 -4.50 27.25
CA TYR A 148 -9.36 -4.34 26.32
C TYR A 148 -9.05 -3.32 25.22
N LYS A 149 -9.70 -3.47 24.09
CA LYS A 149 -9.59 -2.54 22.95
C LYS A 149 -10.05 -1.13 23.37
N GLY A 150 -9.23 -0.13 23.03
CA GLY A 150 -9.45 1.28 23.41
C GLY A 150 -8.81 1.70 24.73
N MET A 151 -8.22 0.75 25.48
CA MET A 151 -7.47 1.05 26.69
C MET A 151 -6.32 2.01 26.41
N THR A 152 -6.19 3.08 27.20
CA THR A 152 -5.10 4.06 27.10
C THR A 152 -3.86 3.54 27.79
N VAL A 153 -2.71 3.73 27.18
CA VAL A 153 -1.41 3.32 27.67
C VAL A 153 -0.37 4.42 27.45
N ASP A 154 0.66 4.45 28.27
CA ASP A 154 1.76 5.40 28.13
C ASP A 154 2.89 4.76 27.31
N VAL A 155 3.36 5.48 26.29
CA VAL A 155 4.45 5.05 25.42
C VAL A 155 5.59 6.05 25.51
N ASN A 156 6.78 5.59 25.91
CA ASN A 156 8.00 6.38 25.95
C ASN A 156 8.96 5.88 24.89
N ALA A 157 9.45 6.76 24.02
CA ALA A 157 10.51 6.43 23.07
C ALA A 157 11.88 6.78 23.66
N ASP A 158 12.82 5.85 23.63
CA ASP A 158 14.17 6.05 24.20
C ASP A 158 14.92 7.20 23.48
N ALA A 159 14.60 7.44 22.20
CA ALA A 159 15.16 8.53 21.41
C ALA A 159 14.60 9.93 21.79
N LEU A 160 13.51 10.01 22.56
CA LEU A 160 12.83 11.24 22.99
C LEU A 160 12.66 11.23 24.52
N PRO A 161 13.76 11.34 25.27
CA PRO A 161 13.73 11.19 26.72
C PRO A 161 12.87 12.28 27.38
N GLY A 162 12.05 11.88 28.35
CA GLY A 162 11.16 12.77 29.09
C GLY A 162 9.82 13.07 28.43
N GLU A 163 9.58 12.53 27.24
CA GLU A 163 8.27 12.66 26.56
C GLU A 163 7.46 11.38 26.74
N VAL A 164 6.17 11.58 27.02
CA VAL A 164 5.18 10.50 27.13
C VAL A 164 4.16 10.68 26.02
N PHE A 165 3.97 9.66 25.22
CA PHE A 165 2.97 9.62 24.14
C PHE A 165 1.80 8.77 24.59
N GLU A 166 0.59 9.29 24.40
CA GLU A 166 -0.62 8.53 24.66
C GLU A 166 -0.83 7.51 23.54
N GLY A 167 -0.85 6.23 23.89
CA GLY A 167 -1.22 5.14 23.01
C GLY A 167 -2.59 4.59 23.34
N LYS A 168 -3.23 3.94 22.37
CA LYS A 168 -4.49 3.21 22.56
C LYS A 168 -4.37 1.80 22.01
N VAL A 169 -4.84 0.83 22.80
CA VAL A 169 -4.95 -0.56 22.34
C VAL A 169 -5.91 -0.62 21.16
N SER A 170 -5.39 -0.95 19.98
CA SER A 170 -6.15 -1.05 18.73
C SER A 170 -6.59 -2.46 18.40
N LEU A 171 -5.72 -3.44 18.68
CA LEU A 171 -5.97 -4.85 18.42
C LEU A 171 -5.36 -5.73 19.52
N ILE A 172 -6.12 -6.73 19.92
CA ILE A 172 -5.66 -7.82 20.79
C ILE A 172 -5.73 -9.08 19.94
N HIS A 173 -4.60 -9.75 19.73
CA HIS A 173 -4.57 -10.97 18.95
C HIS A 173 -5.27 -12.10 19.70
N PRO A 174 -6.12 -12.90 19.00
CA PRO A 174 -6.90 -13.97 19.65
C PRO A 174 -6.09 -15.23 19.95
N THR A 175 -4.84 -15.27 19.51
CA THR A 175 -3.96 -16.44 19.67
C THR A 175 -2.90 -16.19 20.74
N ILE A 176 -2.69 -17.19 21.60
CA ILE A 176 -1.65 -17.19 22.62
C ILE A 176 -0.48 -18.05 22.12
N ASN A 177 0.73 -17.54 22.21
CA ASN A 177 1.92 -18.33 21.92
C ASN A 177 2.14 -19.34 23.06
N SER A 178 2.08 -20.64 22.75
CA SER A 178 2.15 -21.72 23.71
C SER A 178 3.51 -21.88 24.39
N MET A 179 4.59 -21.35 23.79
CA MET A 179 5.93 -21.42 24.38
C MET A 179 6.20 -20.29 25.37
N SER A 180 5.72 -19.08 25.06
CA SER A 180 5.94 -17.88 25.88
C SER A 180 4.78 -17.53 26.80
N HIS A 181 3.61 -18.16 26.63
CA HIS A 181 2.36 -17.85 27.32
C HIS A 181 2.00 -16.36 27.23
N THR A 182 2.22 -15.79 26.05
CA THR A 182 1.91 -14.39 25.76
C THR A 182 1.05 -14.25 24.50
N PHE A 183 0.34 -13.13 24.42
CA PHE A 183 -0.40 -12.75 23.22
C PHE A 183 0.03 -11.35 22.76
N PRO A 184 0.10 -11.11 21.43
CA PRO A 184 0.44 -9.81 20.90
C PRO A 184 -0.72 -8.83 21.10
N VAL A 185 -0.36 -7.59 21.44
CA VAL A 185 -1.28 -6.46 21.56
C VAL A 185 -0.72 -5.31 20.76
N GLU A 186 -1.52 -4.80 19.81
CA GLU A 186 -1.16 -3.65 19.00
C GLU A 186 -1.67 -2.37 19.65
N ILE A 187 -0.80 -1.39 19.74
CA ILE A 187 -1.04 -0.08 20.31
C ILE A 187 -0.81 0.96 19.21
N GLU A 188 -1.80 1.75 18.93
CA GLU A 188 -1.67 2.90 18.03
C GLU A 188 -1.31 4.16 18.82
N VAL A 189 -0.30 4.89 18.32
CA VAL A 189 0.15 6.15 18.88
C VAL A 189 0.05 7.24 17.82
N ARG A 190 -0.66 8.32 18.11
CA ARG A 190 -0.76 9.48 17.21
C ARG A 190 0.62 10.13 17.03
N ASN A 191 0.94 10.47 15.80
CA ASN A 191 2.25 10.99 15.42
C ASN A 191 2.12 12.16 14.43
N ASN A 192 1.31 13.15 14.77
CA ASN A 192 1.01 14.28 13.88
C ASN A 192 2.26 15.11 13.52
N ASP A 193 3.18 15.23 14.44
CA ASP A 193 4.47 15.93 14.28
C ASP A 193 5.56 15.05 13.66
N GLN A 194 5.26 13.76 13.42
CA GLN A 194 6.15 12.76 12.82
C GLN A 194 7.50 12.60 13.55
N ARG A 195 7.51 12.83 14.86
CA ARG A 195 8.71 12.69 15.71
C ARG A 195 9.01 11.24 16.05
N LEU A 196 7.98 10.42 16.19
CA LEU A 196 8.12 8.97 16.33
C LEU A 196 8.42 8.36 14.95
N ARG A 197 9.49 7.57 14.89
CA ARG A 197 9.90 6.92 13.65
C ARG A 197 9.93 5.41 13.79
N PRO A 198 9.49 4.68 12.78
CA PRO A 198 9.68 3.22 12.74
C PRO A 198 11.13 2.85 13.02
N GLY A 199 11.33 1.80 13.82
CA GLY A 199 12.63 1.36 14.27
C GLY A 199 13.10 1.96 15.60
N MET A 200 12.45 3.01 16.13
CA MET A 200 12.76 3.51 17.47
C MET A 200 12.37 2.50 18.55
N PHE A 201 13.19 2.39 19.57
CA PHE A 201 12.88 1.58 20.74
C PHE A 201 11.93 2.31 21.67
N SER A 202 10.94 1.61 22.20
CA SER A 202 9.93 2.18 23.08
C SER A 202 9.65 1.31 24.30
N ARG A 203 9.18 1.97 25.35
CA ARG A 203 8.66 1.34 26.57
C ARG A 203 7.19 1.67 26.71
N VAL A 204 6.40 0.63 26.92
CA VAL A 204 4.96 0.75 27.10
C VAL A 204 4.63 0.45 28.57
N THR A 205 3.95 1.39 29.20
CA THR A 205 3.42 1.23 30.56
C THR A 205 1.91 1.09 30.48
N ILE A 206 1.40 -0.01 31.02
CA ILE A 206 -0.04 -0.29 31.11
C ILE A 206 -0.42 -0.30 32.58
N ASN A 207 -1.38 0.53 32.96
CA ASN A 207 -1.96 0.52 34.30
C ASN A 207 -3.17 -0.41 34.30
N PHE A 208 -3.00 -1.60 34.81
CA PHE A 208 -4.09 -2.58 34.89
C PHE A 208 -5.11 -2.30 36.01
N GLY A 209 -4.98 -1.20 36.77
CA GLY A 209 -5.73 -0.98 38.01
C GLY A 209 -5.28 -1.90 39.12
N ALA A 210 -5.32 -1.45 40.38
CA ALA A 210 -5.12 -2.37 41.49
C ALA A 210 -6.34 -3.29 41.54
N HIS A 211 -6.14 -4.59 41.41
CA HIS A 211 -7.12 -5.56 41.84
C HIS A 211 -7.04 -5.59 43.38
N ASP A 212 -8.03 -4.97 44.04
CA ASP A 212 -8.35 -5.28 45.42
C ASP A 212 -8.96 -6.67 45.52
#